data_1fa0b219ce344010f4f19b079e78ed47
#
_entry.id   1fa0b219ce344010f4f19b079e78ed47
#
_cell.length_a   1.000
_cell.length_b   1.000
_cell.length_c   1.000
_cell.angle_alpha   90.00
_cell.angle_beta   90.00
_cell.angle_gamma   90.00
#
_symmetry.space_group_name_H-M   'P 1'
#
loop_
_entity.id
_entity.type
_entity.pdbx_description
1 polymer ?
#
loop_
_entity_poly.entity_id
_entity_poly.type
_entity_poly.pdbx_seq_one_letter_code
_entity_poly.pdbx_strand_id
1 'polypeptide(L)'
;STLPVSLDHMVYHTQNVARANSNSLILADLPFGSYQQSKEQAFTAAAALMAAGAHMVKLEGGAVFAETTEFLQARAIPVCAHIGLTPQYVNVFGGYKVQGRGDAAAAVLADAQAHDAAGASMVLMECVPAALGKQITAALSCPTIGIGAGKDTDGQVLVMHDMLGVYHGKTAKF
;
A
#
# COMPACT_ATOMS: atom_id res chain seq x y z
N SER A 1 -7.65 13.25 -0.96
CA SER A 1 -7.50 13.26 0.47
C SER A 1 -7.78 11.86 1.06
N THR A 2 -6.82 11.31 1.75
CA THR A 2 -6.82 9.91 2.19
C THR A 2 -7.62 9.71 3.47
N LEU A 3 -7.55 10.65 4.42
CA LEU A 3 -8.14 10.46 5.76
C LEU A 3 -9.68 10.48 5.81
N PRO A 4 -10.42 11.29 5.03
CA PRO A 4 -11.89 11.34 5.10
C PRO A 4 -12.60 10.25 4.29
N VAL A 5 -11.87 9.38 3.59
CA VAL A 5 -12.47 8.28 2.81
C VAL A 5 -13.01 7.20 3.75
N SER A 6 -14.29 6.84 3.60
CA SER A 6 -14.93 5.77 4.38
C SER A 6 -14.82 4.40 3.68
N LEU A 7 -15.10 3.34 4.43
CA LEU A 7 -15.18 1.99 3.87
C LEU A 7 -16.29 1.90 2.80
N ASP A 8 -17.43 2.55 3.01
CA ASP A 8 -18.54 2.56 2.03
C ASP A 8 -18.12 3.21 0.72
N HIS A 9 -17.35 4.31 0.77
CA HIS A 9 -16.77 4.92 -0.43
C HIS A 9 -15.87 3.93 -1.17
N MET A 10 -15.00 3.22 -0.46
CA MET A 10 -14.10 2.25 -1.06
C MET A 10 -14.84 1.04 -1.65
N VAL A 11 -15.86 0.53 -0.98
CA VAL A 11 -16.74 -0.52 -1.51
C VAL A 11 -17.41 -0.06 -2.80
N TYR A 12 -18.00 1.14 -2.81
CA TYR A 12 -18.63 1.71 -4.00
C TYR A 12 -17.66 1.83 -5.18
N HIS A 13 -16.48 2.38 -4.96
CA HIS A 13 -15.48 2.52 -6.02
C HIS A 13 -14.94 1.16 -6.49
N THR A 14 -14.70 0.24 -5.58
CA THR A 14 -14.25 -1.13 -5.92
C THR A 14 -15.28 -1.84 -6.82
N GLN A 15 -16.57 -1.76 -6.49
CA GLN A 15 -17.65 -2.32 -7.33
C GLN A 15 -17.67 -1.70 -8.72
N ASN A 16 -17.45 -0.39 -8.86
CA ASN A 16 -17.40 0.28 -10.15
C ASN A 16 -16.21 -0.18 -10.99
N VAL A 17 -15.03 -0.29 -10.37
CA VAL A 17 -13.83 -0.81 -11.05
C VAL A 17 -14.04 -2.27 -11.44
N ALA A 18 -14.58 -3.11 -10.55
CA ALA A 18 -14.83 -4.53 -10.81
C ALA A 18 -15.76 -4.75 -12.02
N ARG A 19 -16.82 -3.93 -12.15
CA ARG A 19 -17.72 -4.01 -13.32
C ARG A 19 -17.04 -3.68 -14.65
N ALA A 20 -16.06 -2.78 -14.63
CA ALA A 20 -15.39 -2.31 -15.84
C ALA A 20 -14.11 -3.11 -16.16
N ASN A 21 -13.59 -3.86 -15.18
CA ASN A 21 -12.34 -4.60 -15.31
C ASN A 21 -12.57 -6.01 -15.82
N SER A 22 -11.77 -6.42 -16.81
CA SER A 22 -11.83 -7.78 -17.37
C SER A 22 -10.53 -8.58 -17.22
N ASN A 23 -9.40 -7.90 -17.01
CA ASN A 23 -8.09 -8.54 -17.10
C ASN A 23 -7.09 -8.18 -15.99
N SER A 24 -7.27 -7.04 -15.32
CA SER A 24 -6.30 -6.56 -14.33
C SER A 24 -6.60 -7.06 -12.93
N LEU A 25 -5.56 -7.22 -12.11
CA LEU A 25 -5.70 -7.40 -10.68
C LEU A 25 -6.35 -6.15 -10.07
N ILE A 26 -7.37 -6.34 -9.25
CA ILE A 26 -8.02 -5.26 -8.50
C ILE A 26 -7.46 -5.24 -7.09
N LEU A 27 -6.70 -4.20 -6.78
CA LEU A 27 -6.15 -3.91 -5.47
C LEU A 27 -6.96 -2.78 -4.83
N ALA A 28 -7.60 -3.05 -3.69
CA ALA A 28 -8.43 -2.07 -2.99
C ALA A 28 -7.78 -1.64 -1.68
N ASP A 29 -7.72 -0.32 -1.45
CA ASP A 29 -7.12 0.22 -0.24
C ASP A 29 -8.06 0.11 0.97
N LEU A 30 -7.54 -0.37 2.09
CA LEU A 30 -8.20 -0.24 3.39
C LEU A 30 -8.12 1.23 3.82
N PRO A 31 -9.26 1.93 4.02
CA PRO A 31 -9.24 3.32 4.41
C PRO A 31 -8.77 3.52 5.85
N PHE A 32 -8.28 4.72 6.14
CA PHE A 32 -7.85 5.09 7.49
C PHE A 32 -8.97 4.86 8.51
N GLY A 33 -8.63 4.25 9.65
CA GLY A 33 -9.60 3.92 10.71
C GLY A 33 -10.30 2.57 10.53
N SER A 34 -10.06 1.86 9.42
CA SER A 34 -10.73 0.57 9.15
C SER A 34 -9.90 -0.67 9.53
N TYR A 35 -8.62 -0.50 9.91
CA TYR A 35 -7.73 -1.63 10.23
C TYR A 35 -6.75 -1.36 11.38
N GLN A 36 -6.61 -0.10 11.82
CA GLN A 36 -5.61 0.26 12.82
C GLN A 36 -5.97 -0.16 14.24
N GLN A 37 -7.25 -0.38 14.53
CA GLN A 37 -7.73 -0.70 15.87
C GLN A 37 -7.43 -2.15 16.25
N SER A 38 -7.69 -3.08 15.34
CA SER A 38 -7.43 -4.51 15.55
C SER A 38 -7.39 -5.28 14.22
N LYS A 39 -6.81 -6.48 14.24
CA LYS A 39 -6.79 -7.38 13.09
C LYS A 39 -8.17 -7.92 12.71
N GLU A 40 -9.09 -8.03 13.68
CA GLU A 40 -10.49 -8.42 13.45
C GLU A 40 -11.26 -7.30 12.73
N GLN A 41 -11.01 -6.05 13.08
CA GLN A 41 -11.54 -4.89 12.35
C GLN A 41 -10.99 -4.88 10.91
N ALA A 42 -9.69 -5.10 10.75
CA ALA A 42 -9.07 -5.20 9.42
C ALA A 42 -9.70 -6.31 8.58
N PHE A 43 -9.98 -7.48 9.17
CA PHE A 43 -10.66 -8.58 8.49
C PHE A 43 -12.06 -8.18 8.00
N THR A 44 -12.85 -7.53 8.85
CA THR A 44 -14.22 -7.10 8.50
C THR A 44 -14.19 -6.13 7.31
N ALA A 45 -13.30 -5.14 7.34
CA ALA A 45 -13.15 -4.18 6.26
C ALA A 45 -12.61 -4.82 4.97
N ALA A 46 -11.60 -5.68 5.09
CA ALA A 46 -11.03 -6.40 3.95
C ALA A 46 -12.05 -7.34 3.30
N ALA A 47 -12.82 -8.08 4.09
CA ALA A 47 -13.88 -8.96 3.57
C ALA A 47 -14.95 -8.18 2.79
N ALA A 48 -15.32 -6.97 3.23
CA ALA A 48 -16.25 -6.11 2.50
C ALA A 48 -15.67 -5.67 1.14
N LEU A 49 -14.38 -5.34 1.06
CA LEU A 49 -13.71 -4.99 -0.20
C LEU A 49 -13.58 -6.20 -1.14
N MET A 50 -13.24 -7.38 -0.60
CA MET A 50 -13.21 -8.62 -1.40
C MET A 50 -14.60 -8.95 -1.95
N ALA A 51 -15.66 -8.82 -1.15
CA ALA A 51 -17.03 -9.01 -1.61
C ALA A 51 -17.46 -7.97 -2.66
N ALA A 52 -16.87 -6.77 -2.66
CA ALA A 52 -17.08 -5.74 -3.67
C ALA A 52 -16.36 -6.04 -5.00
N GLY A 53 -15.52 -7.06 -5.06
CA GLY A 53 -14.79 -7.47 -6.26
C GLY A 53 -13.29 -7.20 -6.25
N ALA A 54 -12.71 -6.83 -5.11
CA ALA A 54 -11.26 -6.77 -4.97
C ALA A 54 -10.66 -8.19 -5.00
N HIS A 55 -9.45 -8.31 -5.56
CA HIS A 55 -8.65 -9.53 -5.53
C HIS A 55 -7.60 -9.51 -4.43
N MET A 56 -7.26 -8.33 -3.94
CA MET A 56 -6.25 -8.08 -2.91
C MET A 56 -6.59 -6.78 -2.20
N VAL A 57 -6.22 -6.65 -0.92
CA VAL A 57 -6.35 -5.40 -0.18
C VAL A 57 -4.98 -4.78 0.10
N LYS A 58 -4.91 -3.44 0.22
CA LYS A 58 -3.70 -2.73 0.61
C LYS A 58 -3.90 -2.09 1.98
N LEU A 59 -2.91 -2.22 2.84
CA LEU A 59 -2.81 -1.51 4.12
C LEU A 59 -1.51 -0.71 4.19
N GLU A 60 -1.55 0.42 4.88
CA GLU A 60 -0.43 1.33 5.06
C GLU A 60 0.18 1.21 6.45
N GLY A 61 1.49 1.06 6.50
CA GLY A 61 2.28 1.04 7.73
C GLY A 61 3.39 0.00 7.69
N GLY A 62 4.33 0.12 8.64
CA GLY A 62 5.49 -0.75 8.74
C GLY A 62 5.22 -2.03 9.54
N ALA A 63 6.26 -2.56 10.16
CA ALA A 63 6.27 -3.84 10.88
C ALA A 63 5.18 -3.98 11.96
N VAL A 64 4.66 -2.87 12.50
CA VAL A 64 3.55 -2.88 13.46
C VAL A 64 2.29 -3.56 12.91
N PHE A 65 2.11 -3.64 11.59
CA PHE A 65 0.99 -4.32 10.93
C PHE A 65 1.36 -5.68 10.33
N ALA A 66 2.55 -6.22 10.59
CA ALA A 66 2.93 -7.54 10.11
C ALA A 66 1.99 -8.63 10.65
N GLU A 67 1.60 -8.57 11.93
CA GLU A 67 0.62 -9.49 12.52
C GLU A 67 -0.76 -9.38 11.83
N THR A 68 -1.18 -8.18 11.45
CA THR A 68 -2.42 -7.98 10.69
C THR A 68 -2.33 -8.58 9.29
N THR A 69 -1.18 -8.43 8.63
CA THR A 69 -0.91 -9.07 7.32
C THR A 69 -1.00 -10.59 7.43
N GLU A 70 -0.31 -11.20 8.39
CA GLU A 70 -0.35 -12.64 8.63
C GLU A 70 -1.78 -13.13 8.92
N PHE A 71 -2.51 -12.39 9.76
CA PHE A 71 -3.87 -12.73 10.14
C PHE A 71 -4.84 -12.74 8.94
N LEU A 72 -4.72 -11.78 8.03
CA LEU A 72 -5.52 -11.68 6.81
C LEU A 72 -5.14 -12.79 5.81
N GLN A 73 -3.85 -12.99 5.59
CA GLN A 73 -3.33 -14.04 4.69
C GLN A 73 -3.78 -15.43 5.12
N ALA A 74 -3.71 -15.74 6.41
CA ALA A 74 -4.18 -17.02 6.96
C ALA A 74 -5.70 -17.24 6.79
N ARG A 75 -6.45 -16.19 6.41
CA ARG A 75 -7.90 -16.22 6.15
C ARG A 75 -8.26 -15.99 4.69
N ALA A 76 -7.31 -16.30 3.80
CA ALA A 76 -7.46 -16.21 2.34
C ALA A 76 -7.74 -14.79 1.82
N ILE A 77 -7.25 -13.77 2.49
CA ILE A 77 -7.29 -12.39 2.00
C ILE A 77 -5.86 -11.96 1.62
N PRO A 78 -5.53 -11.88 0.32
CA PRO A 78 -4.23 -11.41 -0.14
C PRO A 78 -3.99 -9.96 0.27
N VAL A 79 -2.77 -9.67 0.74
CA VAL A 79 -2.39 -8.34 1.26
C VAL A 79 -1.21 -7.77 0.48
N CYS A 80 -1.37 -6.51 0.04
CA CYS A 80 -0.28 -5.64 -0.37
C CYS A 80 0.08 -4.73 0.82
N ALA A 81 1.29 -4.86 1.34
CA ALA A 81 1.77 -3.97 2.40
C ALA A 81 2.37 -2.70 1.78
N HIS A 82 1.93 -1.53 2.22
CA HIS A 82 2.42 -0.24 1.73
C HIS A 82 3.31 0.42 2.77
N ILE A 83 4.58 0.60 2.41
CA ILE A 83 5.65 1.15 3.26
C ILE A 83 6.30 2.40 2.64
N GLY A 84 7.19 3.02 3.38
CA GLY A 84 7.81 4.28 2.98
C GLY A 84 6.92 5.47 3.33
N LEU A 85 6.65 6.34 2.39
CA LEU A 85 5.63 7.38 2.58
C LEU A 85 4.25 6.71 2.52
N THR A 86 3.56 6.74 3.62
CA THR A 86 2.20 6.22 3.74
C THR A 86 1.26 7.42 3.94
N PRO A 87 0.45 7.79 2.94
CA PRO A 87 -0.40 8.99 3.00
C PRO A 87 -1.32 9.08 4.21
N GLN A 88 -1.75 7.93 4.75
CA GLN A 88 -2.56 7.90 5.98
C GLN A 88 -1.80 8.41 7.22
N TYR A 89 -0.47 8.42 7.17
CA TYR A 89 0.41 8.92 8.23
C TYR A 89 0.90 10.35 8.00
N VAL A 90 0.32 11.08 7.04
CA VAL A 90 0.77 12.43 6.63
C VAL A 90 0.90 13.40 7.82
N ASN A 91 0.03 13.31 8.81
CA ASN A 91 0.07 14.15 10.00
C ASN A 91 1.24 13.78 10.94
N VAL A 92 1.58 12.49 11.03
CA VAL A 92 2.72 12.00 11.81
C VAL A 92 4.03 12.41 11.14
N PHE A 93 4.12 12.31 9.82
CA PHE A 93 5.29 12.71 9.05
C PHE A 93 5.46 14.23 8.90
N GLY A 94 4.42 15.00 9.22
CA GLY A 94 4.42 16.45 9.00
C GLY A 94 4.48 16.81 7.51
N GLY A 95 3.78 16.04 6.66
CA GLY A 95 3.66 16.24 5.22
C GLY A 95 4.22 15.08 4.38
N TYR A 96 4.15 15.24 3.06
CA TYR A 96 4.66 14.27 2.09
C TYR A 96 6.18 14.41 1.95
N LYS A 97 6.92 13.51 2.58
CA LYS A 97 8.39 13.52 2.63
C LYS A 97 8.96 12.17 2.25
N VAL A 98 10.10 12.16 1.57
CA VAL A 98 10.85 10.93 1.27
C VAL A 98 11.23 10.24 2.57
N GLN A 99 10.94 8.96 2.66
CA GLN A 99 11.24 8.09 3.79
C GLN A 99 12.49 7.24 3.52
N GLY A 100 13.17 6.78 4.57
CA GLY A 100 14.32 5.88 4.44
C GLY A 100 15.61 6.55 3.93
N ARG A 101 15.86 7.82 4.23
CA ARG A 101 17.15 8.46 3.98
C ARG A 101 18.12 8.22 5.13
N GLY A 102 19.40 7.96 4.80
CA GLY A 102 20.45 7.77 5.80
C GLY A 102 20.11 6.60 6.73
N ASP A 103 20.23 6.81 8.02
CA ASP A 103 20.03 5.79 9.06
C ASP A 103 18.59 5.23 9.09
N ALA A 104 17.60 5.98 8.60
CA ALA A 104 16.22 5.51 8.50
C ALA A 104 16.01 4.42 7.43
N ALA A 105 16.98 4.19 6.55
CA ALA A 105 16.87 3.16 5.51
C ALA A 105 16.73 1.75 6.11
N ALA A 106 17.45 1.46 7.19
CA ALA A 106 17.40 0.17 7.87
C ALA A 106 15.99 -0.15 8.43
N ALA A 107 15.30 0.87 8.96
CA ALA A 107 13.95 0.70 9.48
C ALA A 107 12.94 0.37 8.36
N VAL A 108 13.00 1.07 7.21
CA VAL A 108 12.12 0.80 6.06
C VAL A 108 12.40 -0.58 5.45
N LEU A 109 13.66 -1.02 5.41
CA LEU A 109 14.01 -2.39 5.00
C LEU A 109 13.44 -3.43 5.97
N ALA A 110 13.56 -3.20 7.27
CA ALA A 110 13.01 -4.08 8.30
C ALA A 110 11.47 -4.17 8.23
N ASP A 111 10.79 -3.05 7.94
CA ASP A 111 9.34 -3.02 7.70
C ASP A 111 8.95 -3.92 6.52
N ALA A 112 9.68 -3.82 5.41
CA ALA A 112 9.46 -4.65 4.23
C ALA A 112 9.64 -6.14 4.54
N GLN A 113 10.73 -6.49 5.20
CA GLN A 113 11.05 -7.88 5.57
C GLN A 113 10.03 -8.47 6.56
N ALA A 114 9.51 -7.66 7.50
CA ALA A 114 8.48 -8.10 8.43
C ALA A 114 7.17 -8.46 7.71
N HIS A 115 6.77 -7.68 6.71
CA HIS A 115 5.59 -7.98 5.90
C HIS A 115 5.80 -9.19 4.98
N ASP A 116 6.98 -9.33 4.36
CA ASP A 116 7.31 -10.52 3.56
C ASP A 116 7.29 -11.79 4.40
N ALA A 117 7.90 -11.77 5.59
CA ALA A 117 7.87 -12.88 6.55
C ALA A 117 6.44 -13.21 7.04
N ALA A 118 5.56 -12.21 7.14
CA ALA A 118 4.14 -12.35 7.45
C ALA A 118 3.31 -12.88 6.25
N GLY A 119 3.94 -13.16 5.11
CA GLY A 119 3.31 -13.72 3.93
C GLY A 119 2.60 -12.69 3.04
N ALA A 120 2.99 -11.42 3.09
CA ALA A 120 2.44 -10.42 2.17
C ALA A 120 2.54 -10.91 0.72
N SER A 121 1.46 -10.74 -0.04
CA SER A 121 1.43 -11.12 -1.45
C SER A 121 2.18 -10.11 -2.33
N MET A 122 2.43 -8.91 -1.81
CA MET A 122 3.10 -7.81 -2.49
C MET A 122 3.53 -6.75 -1.48
N VAL A 123 4.62 -6.04 -1.78
CA VAL A 123 5.03 -4.83 -1.05
C VAL A 123 5.04 -3.64 -2.00
N LEU A 124 4.33 -2.57 -1.63
CA LEU A 124 4.36 -1.30 -2.32
C LEU A 124 5.25 -0.32 -1.56
N MET A 125 6.16 0.33 -2.27
CA MET A 125 7.07 1.33 -1.73
C MET A 125 6.78 2.71 -2.33
N GLU A 126 6.50 3.70 -1.48
CA GLU A 126 6.27 5.06 -1.93
C GLU A 126 7.35 6.01 -1.42
N CYS A 127 7.87 6.88 -2.30
CA CYS A 127 8.80 7.95 -1.95
C CYS A 127 9.97 7.50 -1.07
N VAL A 128 10.68 6.45 -1.51
CA VAL A 128 11.94 6.00 -0.90
C VAL A 128 13.11 6.24 -1.86
N PRO A 129 14.36 6.39 -1.37
CA PRO A 129 15.52 6.48 -2.27
C PRO A 129 15.62 5.28 -3.20
N ALA A 130 15.95 5.50 -4.48
CA ALA A 130 16.02 4.44 -5.50
C ALA A 130 16.96 3.28 -5.10
N ALA A 131 18.09 3.61 -4.45
CA ALA A 131 19.02 2.59 -3.95
C ALA A 131 18.38 1.69 -2.88
N LEU A 132 17.55 2.27 -2.00
CA LEU A 132 16.81 1.53 -0.99
C LEU A 132 15.70 0.68 -1.65
N GLY A 133 14.97 1.23 -2.62
CA GLY A 133 13.97 0.48 -3.38
C GLY A 133 14.57 -0.76 -4.04
N LYS A 134 15.72 -0.61 -4.69
CA LYS A 134 16.49 -1.73 -5.25
C LYS A 134 16.90 -2.77 -4.20
N GLN A 135 17.41 -2.31 -3.06
CA GLN A 135 17.83 -3.19 -1.97
C GLN A 135 16.65 -3.99 -1.40
N ILE A 136 15.50 -3.35 -1.18
CA ILE A 136 14.28 -4.00 -0.70
C ILE A 136 13.82 -5.04 -1.72
N THR A 137 13.71 -4.69 -3.00
CA THR A 137 13.29 -5.62 -4.06
C THR A 137 14.19 -6.87 -4.12
N ALA A 138 15.50 -6.70 -3.95
CA ALA A 138 16.43 -7.82 -3.93
C ALA A 138 16.36 -8.69 -2.64
N ALA A 139 15.79 -8.15 -1.56
CA ALA A 139 15.75 -8.82 -0.25
C ALA A 139 14.44 -9.56 0.02
N LEU A 140 13.37 -9.29 -0.74
CA LEU A 140 12.05 -9.87 -0.52
C LEU A 140 11.81 -11.09 -1.43
N SER A 141 10.91 -11.97 -0.99
CA SER A 141 10.43 -13.11 -1.77
C SER A 141 9.17 -12.75 -2.58
N CYS A 142 8.37 -11.80 -2.13
CA CYS A 142 7.19 -11.32 -2.82
C CYS A 142 7.51 -10.19 -3.81
N PRO A 143 6.70 -9.99 -4.87
CA PRO A 143 6.89 -8.91 -5.81
C PRO A 143 6.74 -7.52 -5.15
N THR A 144 7.49 -6.56 -5.71
CA THR A 144 7.50 -5.16 -5.25
C THR A 144 6.92 -4.22 -6.30
N ILE A 145 6.17 -3.21 -5.85
CA ILE A 145 5.69 -2.11 -6.68
C ILE A 145 6.25 -0.80 -6.13
N GLY A 146 6.72 0.08 -7.01
CA GLY A 146 7.26 1.38 -6.67
C GLY A 146 6.43 2.55 -7.19
N ILE A 147 6.35 3.60 -6.37
CA ILE A 147 5.96 4.94 -6.77
C ILE A 147 6.93 5.94 -6.13
N GLY A 148 7.75 6.60 -6.96
CA GLY A 148 8.85 7.41 -6.43
C GLY A 148 9.90 6.60 -5.65
N ALA A 149 10.11 5.34 -6.03
CA ALA A 149 11.05 4.41 -5.39
C ALA A 149 12.20 3.97 -6.32
N GLY A 150 12.34 4.62 -7.47
CA GLY A 150 13.28 4.23 -8.52
C GLY A 150 12.71 3.16 -9.46
N LYS A 151 13.51 2.76 -10.44
CA LYS A 151 13.11 1.86 -11.54
C LYS A 151 13.35 0.37 -11.25
N ASP A 152 14.06 0.03 -10.19
CA ASP A 152 14.54 -1.32 -9.89
C ASP A 152 13.56 -2.11 -9.01
N THR A 153 12.27 -1.77 -9.04
CA THR A 153 11.15 -2.55 -8.48
C THR A 153 10.54 -3.43 -9.57
N ASP A 154 9.82 -4.50 -9.19
CA ASP A 154 9.22 -5.43 -10.15
C ASP A 154 8.09 -4.80 -10.96
N GLY A 155 7.39 -3.81 -10.39
CA GLY A 155 6.34 -3.04 -11.04
C GLY A 155 6.35 -1.57 -10.61
N GLN A 156 5.60 -0.75 -11.36
CA GLN A 156 5.43 0.68 -11.09
C GLN A 156 3.94 1.01 -11.02
N VAL A 157 3.59 1.97 -10.16
CA VAL A 157 2.24 2.54 -10.10
C VAL A 157 2.32 4.06 -10.11
N LEU A 158 1.33 4.70 -10.73
CA LEU A 158 1.17 6.15 -10.72
C LEU A 158 -0.28 6.49 -10.40
N VAL A 159 -0.47 7.62 -9.72
CA VAL A 159 -1.80 8.20 -9.55
C VAL A 159 -2.32 8.66 -10.92
N MET A 160 -3.49 8.18 -11.32
CA MET A 160 -4.07 8.46 -12.64
C MET A 160 -4.17 9.97 -12.94
N HIS A 161 -4.52 10.78 -11.94
CA HIS A 161 -4.62 12.24 -12.11
C HIS A 161 -3.27 12.89 -12.38
N ASP A 162 -2.20 12.40 -11.74
CA ASP A 162 -0.83 12.88 -12.00
C ASP A 162 -0.36 12.45 -13.39
N MET A 163 -0.60 11.20 -13.77
CA MET A 163 -0.24 10.65 -15.08
C MET A 163 -0.93 11.40 -16.23
N LEU A 164 -2.19 11.79 -16.06
CA LEU A 164 -2.98 12.49 -17.07
C LEU A 164 -2.81 14.03 -17.01
N GLY A 165 -2.07 14.55 -16.02
CA GLY A 165 -1.87 15.98 -15.83
C GLY A 165 -3.15 16.76 -15.48
N VAL A 166 -4.16 16.10 -14.91
CA VAL A 166 -5.44 16.72 -14.53
C VAL A 166 -5.47 17.23 -13.09
N TYR A 167 -4.37 17.09 -12.36
CA TYR A 167 -4.22 17.58 -11.01
C TYR A 167 -3.78 19.06 -11.01
N HIS A 168 -4.54 19.94 -10.35
CA HIS A 168 -4.26 21.40 -10.31
C HIS A 168 -3.29 21.81 -9.19
N GLY A 169 -2.76 20.87 -8.44
CA GLY A 169 -1.81 21.12 -7.36
C GLY A 169 -0.36 21.06 -7.80
N LYS A 170 0.52 20.84 -6.82
CA LYS A 170 1.94 20.64 -7.07
C LYS A 170 2.17 19.30 -7.75
N THR A 171 2.76 19.32 -8.94
CA THR A 171 3.12 18.08 -9.66
C THR A 171 4.09 17.24 -8.84
N ALA A 172 3.84 15.94 -8.75
CA ALA A 172 4.77 14.98 -8.19
C ALA A 172 6.08 14.97 -8.99
N LYS A 173 7.20 14.66 -8.33
CA LYS A 173 8.54 14.64 -8.97
C LYS A 173 8.90 13.29 -9.57
N PHE A 174 7.97 12.36 -9.62
CA PHE A 174 8.15 10.98 -10.10
C PHE A 174 6.98 10.55 -10.96
#